data_e89d5c34d09559bcbc0ba106246493f6
#
_entry.id   e89d5c34d09559bcbc0ba106246493f6
#
_cell.length_a   1.000
_cell.length_b   1.000
_cell.length_c   1.000
_cell.angle_alpha   90.00
_cell.angle_beta   90.00
_cell.angle_gamma   90.00
#
_symmetry.space_group_name_H-M   'P 1'
#
loop_
_entity.id
_entity.type
_entity.pdbx_description
1 polymer ?
#
loop_
_entity_poly.entity_id
_entity_poly.type
_entity_poly.pdbx_seq_one_letter_code
_entity_poly.pdbx_strand_id
1 'polypeptide(L)'
;MSDFLIPLEVVGALVALLVVLIAVFIARRRFLTRYTGTFECSLRTSTDTLGKGWVLGLARYEADRIEWFRVFDLSWRPRRVLRRGDVHVSERRHPRGPEAFAVMAGSVIVRCADEHGPLELAMSDPSYTGFASWLESAPPGQNVSVA
;
A
#
# COMPACT_ATOMS: atom_id res chain seq x y z
N MET A 1 7.10 -21.29 -47.25
CA MET A 1 7.24 -21.85 -45.87
C MET A 1 7.85 -20.88 -44.87
N SER A 2 8.60 -19.89 -45.32
CA SER A 2 9.20 -18.85 -44.46
C SER A 2 8.16 -17.86 -43.86
N ASP A 3 7.03 -17.63 -44.54
CA ASP A 3 6.07 -16.62 -44.13
C ASP A 3 5.20 -17.01 -42.91
N PHE A 4 5.17 -18.30 -42.57
CA PHE A 4 4.49 -18.80 -41.35
C PHE A 4 5.42 -18.93 -40.15
N LEU A 5 6.75 -18.94 -40.35
CA LEU A 5 7.72 -19.06 -39.26
C LEU A 5 7.89 -17.74 -38.53
N ILE A 6 7.86 -16.61 -39.24
CA ILE A 6 7.99 -15.27 -38.65
C ILE A 6 6.87 -14.97 -37.62
N PRO A 7 5.56 -15.15 -37.92
CA PRO A 7 4.53 -14.94 -36.96
C PRO A 7 4.59 -15.88 -35.74
N LEU A 8 5.05 -17.12 -35.96
CA LEU A 8 5.21 -18.08 -34.87
C LEU A 8 6.35 -17.69 -33.92
N GLU A 9 7.47 -17.20 -34.44
CA GLU A 9 8.57 -16.69 -33.63
C GLU A 9 8.18 -15.43 -32.83
N VAL A 10 7.45 -14.53 -33.47
CA VAL A 10 6.94 -13.32 -32.80
C VAL A 10 5.98 -13.67 -31.67
N VAL A 11 5.04 -14.60 -31.90
CA VAL A 11 4.12 -15.08 -30.87
C VAL A 11 4.88 -15.75 -29.73
N GLY A 12 5.87 -16.60 -30.04
CA GLY A 12 6.72 -17.24 -29.04
C GLY A 12 7.49 -16.23 -28.19
N ALA A 13 8.06 -15.20 -28.81
CA ALA A 13 8.74 -14.12 -28.10
C ALA A 13 7.83 -13.31 -27.19
N LEU A 14 6.60 -13.00 -27.65
CA LEU A 14 5.60 -12.29 -26.84
C LEU A 14 5.15 -13.12 -25.63
N VAL A 15 4.92 -14.41 -25.80
CA VAL A 15 4.58 -15.33 -24.71
C VAL A 15 5.72 -15.43 -23.71
N ALA A 16 6.97 -15.57 -24.18
CA ALA A 16 8.13 -15.61 -23.31
C ALA A 16 8.29 -14.31 -22.51
N LEU A 17 8.11 -13.16 -23.15
CA LEU A 17 8.13 -11.85 -22.49
C LEU A 17 7.04 -11.75 -21.41
N LEU A 18 5.83 -12.19 -21.71
CA LEU A 18 4.71 -12.18 -20.76
C LEU A 18 5.02 -13.05 -19.54
N VAL A 19 5.57 -14.25 -19.75
CA VAL A 19 5.96 -15.16 -18.66
C VAL A 19 7.02 -14.52 -17.77
N VAL A 20 8.03 -13.87 -18.37
CA VAL A 20 9.08 -13.17 -17.63
C VAL A 20 8.48 -12.02 -16.79
N LEU A 21 7.59 -11.22 -17.37
CA LEU A 21 6.92 -10.12 -16.66
C LEU A 21 6.10 -10.64 -15.47
N ILE A 22 5.35 -11.72 -15.65
CA ILE A 22 4.58 -12.36 -14.57
C ILE A 22 5.54 -12.91 -13.50
N ALA A 23 6.61 -13.56 -13.87
CA ALA A 23 7.59 -14.08 -12.92
C ALA A 23 8.25 -12.96 -12.11
N VAL A 24 8.64 -11.86 -12.76
CA VAL A 24 9.19 -10.67 -12.08
C VAL A 24 8.16 -10.07 -11.12
N PHE A 25 6.90 -9.97 -11.54
CA PHE A 25 5.82 -9.45 -10.70
C PHE A 25 5.60 -10.33 -9.46
N ILE A 26 5.53 -11.65 -9.64
CA ILE A 26 5.38 -12.61 -8.53
C ILE A 26 6.58 -12.56 -7.60
N ALA A 27 7.80 -12.56 -8.14
CA ALA A 27 9.03 -12.50 -7.36
C ALA A 27 9.08 -11.20 -6.53
N ARG A 28 8.75 -10.06 -7.13
CA ARG A 28 8.66 -8.77 -6.44
C ARG A 28 7.65 -8.80 -5.31
N ARG A 29 6.43 -9.28 -5.57
CA ARG A 29 5.39 -9.40 -4.54
C ARG A 29 5.87 -10.27 -3.39
N ARG A 30 6.47 -11.42 -3.70
CA ARG A 30 6.99 -12.35 -2.70
C ARG A 30 8.17 -11.79 -1.90
N PHE A 31 9.00 -10.98 -2.54
CA PHE A 31 10.10 -10.28 -1.88
C PHE A 31 9.58 -9.24 -0.88
N LEU A 32 8.64 -8.40 -1.31
CA LEU A 32 8.05 -7.37 -0.43
C LEU A 32 7.30 -7.96 0.77
N THR A 33 6.62 -9.11 0.60
CA THR A 33 5.87 -9.76 1.69
C THR A 33 6.75 -10.59 2.64
N ARG A 34 8.00 -10.88 2.29
CA ARG A 34 8.93 -11.62 3.16
C ARG A 34 9.58 -10.77 4.24
N TYR A 35 9.51 -9.45 4.12
CA TYR A 35 10.03 -8.58 5.17
C TYR A 35 9.13 -8.63 6.40
N THR A 36 9.73 -8.94 7.55
CA THR A 36 9.08 -8.86 8.84
C THR A 36 8.52 -7.46 9.05
N GLY A 37 7.25 -7.35 9.46
CA GLY A 37 6.62 -6.04 9.65
C GLY A 37 5.95 -5.44 8.41
N THR A 38 5.70 -6.23 7.35
CA THR A 38 4.89 -5.81 6.21
C THR A 38 3.43 -6.21 6.42
N PHE A 39 2.51 -5.31 6.13
CA PHE A 39 1.07 -5.54 6.18
C PHE A 39 0.34 -4.93 4.98
N GLU A 40 -0.81 -5.48 4.65
CA GLU A 40 -1.63 -4.96 3.57
C GLU A 40 -2.35 -3.68 4.01
N CYS A 41 -2.20 -2.63 3.21
CA CYS A 41 -2.74 -1.32 3.50
C CYS A 41 -3.11 -0.60 2.21
N SER A 42 -4.41 -0.36 2.00
CA SER A 42 -4.86 0.48 0.90
C SER A 42 -4.78 1.95 1.31
N LEU A 43 -4.36 2.79 0.39
CA LEU A 43 -4.22 4.23 0.58
C LEU A 43 -5.22 4.97 -0.30
N ARG A 44 -5.85 6.00 0.26
CA ARG A 44 -6.68 6.95 -0.45
C ARG A 44 -6.18 8.35 -0.21
N THR A 45 -5.82 9.05 -1.28
CA THR A 45 -5.33 10.43 -1.23
C THR A 45 -6.38 11.45 -1.64
N SER A 46 -7.42 11.03 -2.40
CA SER A 46 -8.53 11.88 -2.80
C SER A 46 -9.79 11.50 -2.04
N THR A 47 -10.40 12.47 -1.38
CA THR A 47 -11.62 12.30 -0.58
C THR A 47 -12.89 12.76 -1.30
N ASP A 48 -12.79 13.22 -2.56
CA ASP A 48 -13.86 13.90 -3.27
C ASP A 48 -15.06 13.01 -3.60
N THR A 49 -14.87 11.69 -3.72
CA THR A 49 -15.95 10.76 -4.06
C THR A 49 -15.85 9.49 -3.24
N LEU A 50 -16.92 9.13 -2.51
CA LEU A 50 -17.03 7.88 -1.75
C LEU A 50 -16.79 6.65 -2.66
N GLY A 51 -15.94 5.74 -2.20
CA GLY A 51 -15.61 4.50 -2.90
C GLY A 51 -14.58 4.61 -4.03
N LYS A 52 -14.14 5.82 -4.39
CA LYS A 52 -13.12 6.04 -5.41
C LYS A 52 -11.78 6.51 -4.81
N GLY A 53 -10.72 6.33 -5.58
CA GLY A 53 -9.39 6.80 -5.19
C GLY A 53 -8.60 5.86 -4.27
N TRP A 54 -9.13 4.67 -3.97
CA TRP A 54 -8.41 3.65 -3.22
C TRP A 54 -7.36 2.97 -4.08
N VAL A 55 -6.16 2.89 -3.57
CA VAL A 55 -5.02 2.23 -4.21
C VAL A 55 -4.52 1.13 -3.28
N LEU A 56 -4.53 -0.10 -3.78
CA LEU A 56 -4.03 -1.27 -3.07
C LEU A 56 -2.52 -1.19 -2.90
N GLY A 57 -2.05 -1.42 -1.68
CA GLY A 57 -0.65 -1.34 -1.34
C GLY A 57 -0.23 -2.26 -0.20
N LEU A 58 1.06 -2.22 0.05
CA LEU A 58 1.73 -2.86 1.16
C LEU A 58 2.45 -1.78 1.96
N ALA A 59 2.28 -1.81 3.26
CA ALA A 59 2.98 -0.93 4.18
C ALA A 59 4.03 -1.74 4.94
N ARG A 60 5.22 -1.18 5.10
CA ARG A 60 6.34 -1.78 5.83
C ARG A 60 6.77 -0.87 6.96
N TYR A 61 6.88 -1.43 8.15
CA TYR A 61 7.45 -0.72 9.29
C TYR A 61 8.97 -0.61 9.15
N GLU A 62 9.44 0.60 9.28
CA GLU A 62 10.82 0.95 9.57
C GLU A 62 10.89 1.57 10.97
N ALA A 63 12.09 1.88 11.46
CA ALA A 63 12.26 2.33 12.84
C ALA A 63 11.35 3.52 13.23
N ASP A 64 11.36 4.58 12.42
CA ASP A 64 10.67 5.85 12.67
C ASP A 64 9.62 6.20 11.62
N ARG A 65 9.42 5.33 10.63
CA ARG A 65 8.52 5.58 9.50
C ARG A 65 7.86 4.31 9.00
N ILE A 66 6.79 4.47 8.26
CA ILE A 66 6.14 3.43 7.46
C ILE A 66 6.36 3.76 5.99
N GLU A 67 6.86 2.80 5.24
CA GLU A 67 7.03 2.90 3.80
C GLU A 67 5.89 2.18 3.10
N TRP A 68 5.16 2.92 2.26
CA TRP A 68 4.03 2.38 1.52
C TRP A 68 4.39 2.15 0.06
N PHE A 69 4.11 0.94 -0.42
CA PHE A 69 4.36 0.47 -1.78
C PHE A 69 3.06 0.14 -2.47
N ARG A 70 2.89 0.61 -3.69
CA ARG A 70 1.75 0.23 -4.52
C ARG A 70 1.91 -1.21 -5.03
N VAL A 71 0.86 -2.05 -4.93
CA VAL A 71 0.92 -3.47 -5.36
C VAL A 71 1.18 -3.59 -6.86
N PHE A 72 0.46 -2.82 -7.67
CA PHE A 72 0.54 -2.87 -9.13
C PHE A 72 1.56 -1.87 -9.72
N ASP A 73 2.67 -1.67 -9.03
CA ASP A 73 3.78 -0.86 -9.50
C ASP A 73 5.05 -1.71 -9.57
N LEU A 74 5.80 -1.59 -10.63
CA LEU A 74 7.10 -2.26 -10.78
C LEU A 74 8.23 -1.51 -10.06
N SER A 75 7.95 -0.35 -9.49
CA SER A 75 8.91 0.44 -8.72
C SER A 75 9.26 -0.25 -7.39
N TRP A 76 10.54 -0.27 -7.08
CA TRP A 76 11.09 -0.75 -5.80
C TRP A 76 11.14 0.37 -4.74
N ARG A 77 10.74 1.59 -5.11
CA ARG A 77 10.75 2.74 -4.21
C ARG A 77 9.37 2.91 -3.57
N PRO A 78 9.31 3.30 -2.29
CA PRO A 78 8.04 3.62 -1.65
C PRO A 78 7.38 4.81 -2.36
N ARG A 79 6.09 4.74 -2.56
CA ARG A 79 5.28 5.84 -3.13
C ARG A 79 4.87 6.86 -2.07
N ARG A 80 4.81 6.43 -0.83
CA ARG A 80 4.52 7.28 0.32
C ARG A 80 5.38 6.84 1.49
N VAL A 81 5.85 7.80 2.25
CA VAL A 81 6.57 7.58 3.51
C VAL A 81 5.82 8.33 4.59
N LEU A 82 5.37 7.63 5.60
CA LEU A 82 4.67 8.18 6.75
C LEU A 82 5.62 8.17 7.94
N ARG A 83 6.05 9.33 8.38
CA ARG A 83 6.91 9.45 9.56
C ARG A 83 6.07 9.44 10.83
N ARG A 84 6.53 8.71 11.84
CA ARG A 84 5.79 8.54 13.10
C ARG A 84 5.42 9.88 13.76
N GLY A 85 6.32 10.85 13.76
CA GLY A 85 6.10 12.15 14.38
C GLY A 85 5.09 13.06 13.64
N ASP A 86 4.85 12.78 12.36
CA ASP A 86 4.04 13.64 11.50
C ASP A 86 2.64 13.06 11.26
N VAL A 87 2.40 11.80 11.65
CA VAL A 87 1.11 11.12 11.45
C VAL A 87 0.19 11.36 12.64
N HIS A 88 -0.94 11.98 12.37
CA HIS A 88 -2.01 12.24 13.34
C HIS A 88 -3.27 11.50 12.93
N VAL A 89 -3.70 10.52 13.73
CA VAL A 89 -4.96 9.79 13.53
C VAL A 89 -6.10 10.60 14.09
N SER A 90 -7.10 10.89 13.25
CA SER A 90 -8.28 11.67 13.64
C SER A 90 -9.53 10.80 13.83
N GLU A 91 -9.69 9.73 13.06
CA GLU A 91 -10.89 8.90 13.10
C GLU A 91 -10.58 7.47 12.66
N ARG A 92 -11.25 6.50 13.30
CA ARG A 92 -11.32 5.12 12.84
C ARG A 92 -12.79 4.78 12.56
N ARG A 93 -13.07 4.20 11.40
CA ARG A 93 -14.43 3.84 11.01
C ARG A 93 -14.45 2.56 10.17
N HIS A 94 -15.60 1.96 10.02
CA HIS A 94 -15.81 0.89 9.06
C HIS A 94 -16.14 1.44 7.66
N PRO A 95 -15.79 0.70 6.58
CA PRO A 95 -16.17 1.06 5.21
C PRO A 95 -17.70 1.16 5.08
N ARG A 96 -18.17 2.15 4.31
CA ARG A 96 -19.59 2.39 4.08
C ARG A 96 -19.94 2.31 2.60
N GLY A 97 -21.03 1.61 2.28
CA GLY A 97 -21.55 1.53 0.92
C GLY A 97 -20.50 1.07 -0.10
N PRO A 98 -20.23 1.86 -1.16
CA PRO A 98 -19.30 1.49 -2.22
C PRO A 98 -17.85 1.26 -1.75
N GLU A 99 -17.44 1.85 -0.63
CA GLU A 99 -16.09 1.68 -0.06
C GLU A 99 -15.81 0.24 0.33
N ALA A 100 -16.83 -0.50 0.79
CA ALA A 100 -16.69 -1.90 1.20
C ALA A 100 -16.21 -2.81 0.06
N PHE A 101 -16.47 -2.43 -1.19
CA PHE A 101 -16.00 -3.15 -2.39
C PHE A 101 -14.66 -2.63 -2.92
N ALA A 102 -14.26 -1.43 -2.50
CA ALA A 102 -13.02 -0.79 -2.96
C ALA A 102 -11.81 -1.12 -2.08
N VAL A 103 -12.05 -1.59 -0.85
CA VAL A 103 -11.02 -2.01 0.10
C VAL A 103 -11.12 -3.50 0.37
N MET A 104 -10.12 -4.08 1.01
CA MET A 104 -10.14 -5.49 1.37
C MET A 104 -11.26 -5.79 2.37
N ALA A 105 -11.89 -6.96 2.24
CA ALA A 105 -12.94 -7.40 3.15
C ALA A 105 -12.41 -7.43 4.61
N GLY A 106 -13.23 -6.94 5.55
CA GLY A 106 -12.87 -6.86 6.96
C GLY A 106 -11.87 -5.73 7.31
N SER A 107 -11.61 -4.80 6.38
CA SER A 107 -10.77 -3.65 6.67
C SER A 107 -11.50 -2.60 7.50
N VAL A 108 -10.73 -1.88 8.30
CA VAL A 108 -11.13 -0.62 8.92
C VAL A 108 -10.46 0.54 8.18
N ILE A 109 -11.15 1.67 8.11
CA ILE A 109 -10.65 2.90 7.51
C ILE A 109 -10.17 3.80 8.63
N VAL A 110 -8.93 4.25 8.52
CA VAL A 110 -8.27 5.15 9.44
C VAL A 110 -8.03 6.47 8.72
N ARG A 111 -8.70 7.51 9.18
CA ARG A 111 -8.44 8.88 8.70
C ARG A 111 -7.28 9.45 9.48
N CYS A 112 -6.28 9.90 8.77
CA CYS A 112 -5.11 10.55 9.35
C CYS A 112 -4.65 11.71 8.48
N ALA A 113 -3.72 12.46 9.00
CA ALA A 113 -3.02 13.51 8.28
C ALA A 113 -1.51 13.34 8.47
N ASP A 114 -0.75 13.70 7.47
CA ASP A 114 0.70 13.81 7.52
C ASP A 114 1.15 15.19 7.01
N GLU A 115 2.45 15.41 6.85
CA GLU A 115 3.02 16.65 6.30
C GLU A 115 2.49 17.04 4.91
N HIS A 116 1.91 16.10 4.16
CA HIS A 116 1.36 16.31 2.83
C HIS A 116 -0.16 16.50 2.82
N GLY A 117 -0.81 16.44 3.99
CA GLY A 117 -2.23 16.66 4.16
C GLY A 117 -3.03 15.43 4.58
N PRO A 118 -4.36 15.50 4.48
CA PRO A 118 -5.25 14.42 4.91
C PRO A 118 -5.14 13.21 3.98
N LEU A 119 -5.21 12.02 4.58
CA LEU A 119 -5.22 10.74 3.87
C LEU A 119 -6.08 9.72 4.63
N GLU A 120 -6.56 8.71 3.94
CA GLU A 120 -7.25 7.58 4.54
C GLU A 120 -6.49 6.29 4.24
N LEU A 121 -6.32 5.47 5.26
CA LEU A 121 -5.71 4.15 5.20
C LEU A 121 -6.77 3.10 5.46
N ALA A 122 -6.80 2.04 4.67
CA ALA A 122 -7.64 0.87 4.93
C ALA A 122 -6.75 -0.34 5.19
N MET A 123 -6.96 -0.99 6.33
CA MET A 123 -6.16 -2.11 6.79
C MET A 123 -7.01 -3.04 7.66
N SER A 124 -6.55 -4.26 7.86
CA SER A 124 -7.23 -5.21 8.76
C SER A 124 -7.16 -4.74 10.23
N ASP A 125 -8.07 -5.22 11.07
CA ASP A 125 -8.07 -4.92 12.51
C ASP A 125 -6.75 -5.29 13.21
N PRO A 126 -6.14 -6.46 12.95
CA PRO A 126 -4.82 -6.77 13.52
C PRO A 126 -3.73 -5.80 13.04
N SER A 127 -3.76 -5.40 11.76
CA SER A 127 -2.82 -4.42 11.22
C SER A 127 -3.01 -3.05 11.85
N TYR A 128 -4.25 -2.65 12.11
CA TYR A 128 -4.54 -1.40 12.83
C TYR A 128 -3.99 -1.40 14.25
N THR A 129 -4.15 -2.52 14.97
CA THR A 129 -3.58 -2.68 16.32
C THR A 129 -2.06 -2.51 16.31
N GLY A 130 -1.38 -3.12 15.32
CA GLY A 130 0.05 -2.93 15.13
C GLY A 130 0.43 -1.50 14.78
N PHE A 131 -0.36 -0.84 13.92
CA PHE A 131 -0.17 0.55 13.53
C PHE A 131 -0.32 1.51 14.72
N ALA A 132 -1.37 1.34 15.53
CA ALA A 132 -1.59 2.13 16.73
C ALA A 132 -0.45 1.95 17.74
N SER A 133 -0.05 0.71 18.01
CA SER A 133 1.08 0.40 18.90
C SER A 133 2.39 1.02 18.40
N TRP A 134 2.62 1.01 17.09
CA TRP A 134 3.78 1.64 16.50
C TRP A 134 3.76 3.17 16.67
N LEU A 135 2.61 3.82 16.52
CA LEU A 135 2.47 5.26 16.77
C LEU A 135 2.74 5.61 18.23
N GLU A 136 2.21 4.81 19.16
CA GLU A 136 2.37 5.02 20.60
C GLU A 136 3.78 4.72 21.12
N SER A 137 4.56 3.92 20.40
CA SER A 137 5.93 3.56 20.77
C SER A 137 6.97 4.66 20.50
N ALA A 138 6.54 5.89 20.22
CA ALA A 138 7.45 7.01 20.04
C ALA A 138 8.21 7.31 21.33
N PRO A 139 9.53 7.59 21.26
CA PRO A 139 10.30 8.02 22.43
C PRO A 139 9.69 9.28 23.06
N PRO A 140 9.74 9.43 24.37
CA PRO A 140 9.30 10.66 25.04
C PRO A 140 10.03 11.88 24.45
N GLY A 141 9.26 12.88 24.01
CA GLY A 141 9.80 14.13 23.43
C GLY A 141 9.70 14.28 21.92
N GLN A 142 9.31 13.24 21.16
CA GLN A 142 9.05 13.39 19.72
C GLN A 142 7.62 13.85 19.37
N ASN A 143 6.70 13.86 20.34
CA ASN A 143 5.31 14.26 20.16
C ASN A 143 4.98 15.60 20.86
N VAL A 144 5.92 16.51 20.94
CA VAL A 144 5.60 17.86 21.45
C VAL A 144 5.11 18.72 20.28
N SER A 145 3.90 18.44 19.79
CA SER A 145 3.08 19.50 19.21
C SER A 145 2.56 20.32 20.40
N VAL A 146 3.36 21.25 20.84
CA VAL A 146 2.88 22.35 21.70
C VAL A 146 2.03 23.23 20.78
N ALA A 147 0.72 23.18 20.97
CA ALA A 147 -0.20 24.13 20.39
C ALA A 147 0.16 25.56 20.78
#